data_7a87079fed0bb7a482f2bd906db4e8b4
#
_entry.id   7a87079fed0bb7a482f2bd906db4e8b4
#
_cell.length_a   1.000
_cell.length_b   1.000
_cell.length_c   1.000
_cell.angle_alpha   90.00
_cell.angle_beta   90.00
_cell.angle_gamma   90.00
#
_symmetry.space_group_name_H-M   'P 1'
#
loop_
_entity.id
_entity.type
_entity.pdbx_description
1 polymer ?
#
loop_
_entity_poly.entity_id
_entity_poly.type
_entity_poly.pdbx_seq_one_letter_code
_entity_poly.pdbx_strand_id
1 'polypeptide(L)'
;TNLKSEKKLPNILSSSYINKLLDELPFQTTKEIRDKAILELMYSSGLRVSEVANLKIQNFKLNKSIKVLGKGSKERVLPITARAGKSISSYLKVARIELANNKSHDYMFLGIRGGQLSEREIRRIVNLRVGTFPHSLRHTFATHLLEGGADLRVVQELLGHNDPTTTQIYTHVSKKQLKEKFKQSHPRG
;
A
#
# COMPACT_ATOMS: atom_id res chain seq x y z
N THR A 1 -40.46 9.82 8.73
CA THR A 1 -39.17 9.23 9.21
C THR A 1 -38.13 9.33 8.09
N ASN A 2 -37.38 10.44 8.11
CA ASN A 2 -36.27 10.65 7.20
C ASN A 2 -35.13 9.74 7.61
N LEU A 3 -34.95 8.64 6.89
CA LEU A 3 -33.72 7.90 6.88
C LEU A 3 -32.66 8.82 6.28
N LYS A 4 -31.79 9.37 7.13
CA LYS A 4 -30.55 9.99 6.69
C LYS A 4 -29.81 8.95 5.89
N SER A 5 -29.74 9.10 4.57
CA SER A 5 -28.84 8.32 3.75
C SER A 5 -27.42 8.59 4.27
N GLU A 6 -26.79 7.60 4.88
CA GLU A 6 -25.37 7.65 5.17
C GLU A 6 -24.67 7.99 3.87
N LYS A 7 -24.00 9.13 3.84
CA LYS A 7 -23.16 9.49 2.69
C LYS A 7 -22.03 8.46 2.62
N LYS A 8 -22.22 7.44 1.80
CA LYS A 8 -21.13 6.51 1.49
C LYS A 8 -19.99 7.29 0.88
N LEU A 9 -18.78 7.12 1.43
CA LEU A 9 -17.57 7.67 0.81
C LEU A 9 -17.45 7.15 -0.63
N PRO A 10 -17.01 7.99 -1.57
CA PRO A 10 -16.80 7.52 -2.94
C PRO A 10 -15.76 6.40 -2.99
N ASN A 11 -15.87 5.50 -3.96
CA ASN A 11 -14.90 4.41 -4.17
C ASN A 11 -13.48 4.93 -4.49
N ILE A 12 -13.39 6.15 -5.03
CA ILE A 12 -12.14 6.82 -5.33
C ILE A 12 -12.08 8.08 -4.49
N LEU A 13 -11.08 8.16 -3.63
CA LEU A 13 -10.82 9.33 -2.79
C LEU A 13 -10.05 10.38 -3.60
N SER A 14 -10.31 11.66 -3.37
CA SER A 14 -9.50 12.71 -3.98
C SER A 14 -8.06 12.69 -3.45
N SER A 15 -7.10 13.10 -4.28
CA SER A 15 -5.70 13.15 -3.84
C SER A 15 -5.48 14.14 -2.69
N SER A 16 -6.17 15.28 -2.69
CA SER A 16 -6.12 16.23 -1.58
C SER A 16 -6.64 15.63 -0.27
N TYR A 17 -7.75 14.89 -0.32
CA TYR A 17 -8.31 14.25 0.86
C TYR A 17 -7.37 13.18 1.44
N ILE A 18 -6.91 12.25 0.61
CA ILE A 18 -6.06 11.16 1.10
C ILE A 18 -4.68 11.66 1.54
N ASN A 19 -4.09 12.62 0.86
CA ASN A 19 -2.81 13.21 1.26
C ASN A 19 -2.92 13.91 2.61
N LYS A 20 -3.95 14.72 2.79
CA LYS A 20 -4.21 15.40 4.07
C LYS A 20 -4.42 14.40 5.19
N LEU A 21 -5.25 13.38 4.95
CA LEU A 21 -5.54 12.36 5.93
C LEU A 21 -4.28 11.61 6.35
N LEU A 22 -3.46 11.18 5.42
CA LEU A 22 -2.21 10.46 5.70
C LEU A 22 -1.21 11.35 6.45
N ASP A 23 -1.12 12.62 6.11
CA ASP A 23 -0.24 13.57 6.80
C ASP A 23 -0.68 13.84 8.24
N GLU A 24 -1.98 13.79 8.52
CA GLU A 24 -2.57 14.05 9.82
C GLU A 24 -2.72 12.80 10.71
N LEU A 25 -2.38 11.61 10.20
CA LEU A 25 -2.45 10.40 11.00
C LEU A 25 -1.54 10.50 12.22
N PRO A 26 -2.02 10.09 13.41
CA PRO A 26 -1.18 10.03 14.59
C PRO A 26 -0.09 8.95 14.42
N PHE A 27 1.07 9.17 15.04
CA PHE A 27 2.22 8.26 14.97
C PHE A 27 3.02 8.21 16.26
N GLN A 28 2.32 8.30 17.39
CA GLN A 28 2.95 8.29 18.72
C GLN A 28 2.95 6.90 19.38
N THR A 29 1.83 6.19 19.28
CA THR A 29 1.72 4.84 19.83
C THR A 29 2.23 3.79 18.85
N THR A 30 2.57 2.62 19.37
CA THR A 30 3.00 1.47 18.57
C THR A 30 2.00 1.11 17.47
N LYS A 31 0.72 1.07 17.80
CA LYS A 31 -0.34 0.82 16.82
C LYS A 31 -0.45 1.92 15.77
N GLU A 32 -0.34 3.17 16.19
CA GLU A 32 -0.42 4.31 15.28
C GLU A 32 0.74 4.31 14.29
N ILE A 33 1.94 4.06 14.73
CA ILE A 33 3.12 3.97 13.88
C ILE A 33 2.96 2.83 12.86
N ARG A 34 2.47 1.67 13.31
CA ARG A 34 2.17 0.53 12.45
C ARG A 34 1.10 0.88 11.41
N ASP A 35 -0.02 1.42 11.86
CA ASP A 35 -1.16 1.72 10.98
C ASP A 35 -0.80 2.76 9.93
N LYS A 36 -0.05 3.80 10.31
CA LYS A 36 0.45 4.79 9.37
C LYS A 36 1.35 4.16 8.30
N ALA A 37 2.26 3.28 8.70
CA ALA A 37 3.14 2.59 7.76
C ALA A 37 2.34 1.73 6.75
N ILE A 38 1.32 1.01 7.22
CA ILE A 38 0.45 0.21 6.37
C ILE A 38 -0.30 1.10 5.36
N LEU A 39 -0.90 2.17 5.82
CA LEU A 39 -1.72 3.06 4.97
C LEU A 39 -0.86 3.82 3.95
N GLU A 40 0.29 4.32 4.36
CA GLU A 40 1.26 4.94 3.44
C GLU A 40 1.70 3.95 2.36
N LEU A 41 2.01 2.71 2.75
CA LEU A 41 2.41 1.67 1.83
C LEU A 41 1.29 1.32 0.85
N MET A 42 0.08 1.12 1.33
CA MET A 42 -1.06 0.73 0.48
C MET A 42 -1.39 1.82 -0.53
N TYR A 43 -1.36 3.08 -0.14
CA TYR A 43 -1.56 4.18 -1.08
C TYR A 43 -0.37 4.39 -2.01
N SER A 44 0.84 4.17 -1.52
CA SER A 44 2.07 4.29 -2.32
C SER A 44 2.15 3.26 -3.43
N SER A 45 1.69 2.04 -3.19
CA SER A 45 1.98 0.88 -4.04
C SER A 45 0.75 0.14 -4.55
N GLY A 46 -0.43 0.49 -4.10
CA GLY A 46 -1.67 -0.14 -4.52
C GLY A 46 -1.79 -1.62 -4.19
N LEU A 47 -1.11 -2.09 -3.14
CA LEU A 47 -1.07 -3.51 -2.78
C LEU A 47 -2.44 -4.06 -2.39
N ARG A 48 -2.65 -5.34 -2.70
CA ARG A 48 -3.77 -6.11 -2.16
C ARG A 48 -3.56 -6.39 -0.68
N VAL A 49 -4.65 -6.54 0.05
CA VAL A 49 -4.60 -6.84 1.49
C VAL A 49 -3.81 -8.11 1.80
N SER A 50 -3.94 -9.14 0.99
CA SER A 50 -3.18 -10.38 1.14
C SER A 50 -1.67 -10.17 0.93
N GLU A 51 -1.32 -9.31 0.00
CA GLU A 51 0.09 -8.97 -0.28
C GLU A 51 0.72 -8.23 0.90
N VAL A 52 0.00 -7.30 1.51
CA VAL A 52 0.44 -6.59 2.72
C VAL A 52 0.63 -7.55 3.88
N ALA A 53 -0.35 -8.45 4.12
CA ALA A 53 -0.30 -9.42 5.21
C ALA A 53 0.89 -10.38 5.10
N ASN A 54 1.29 -10.73 3.89
CA ASN A 54 2.36 -11.69 3.63
C ASN A 54 3.74 -11.07 3.44
N LEU A 55 3.87 -9.74 3.53
CA LEU A 55 5.17 -9.09 3.43
C LEU A 55 6.10 -9.53 4.55
N LYS A 56 7.37 -9.71 4.19
CA LYS A 56 8.46 -10.03 5.09
C LYS A 56 9.43 -8.86 5.18
N ILE A 57 10.18 -8.78 6.28
CA ILE A 57 11.14 -7.70 6.50
C ILE A 57 12.12 -7.56 5.32
N GLN A 58 12.60 -8.69 4.81
CA GLN A 58 13.56 -8.71 3.70
C GLN A 58 12.97 -8.25 2.37
N ASN A 59 11.65 -8.12 2.26
CA ASN A 59 11.01 -7.58 1.06
C ASN A 59 11.13 -6.06 0.93
N PHE A 60 11.50 -5.40 2.01
CA PHE A 60 11.70 -3.95 2.04
C PHE A 60 13.17 -3.63 1.85
N LYS A 61 13.49 -2.86 0.80
CA LYS A 61 14.87 -2.51 0.47
C LYS A 61 15.10 -1.00 0.55
N LEU A 62 15.86 -0.59 1.59
CA LEU A 62 16.48 0.72 1.73
C LEU A 62 15.59 1.90 1.35
N ASN A 63 14.34 1.91 1.83
CA ASN A 63 13.37 3.00 1.61
C ASN A 63 12.99 3.26 0.13
N LYS A 64 13.34 2.37 -0.80
CA LYS A 64 13.16 2.62 -2.24
C LYS A 64 12.17 1.69 -2.92
N SER A 65 12.07 0.44 -2.47
CA SER A 65 11.25 -0.55 -3.14
C SER A 65 10.71 -1.60 -2.19
N ILE A 66 9.64 -2.24 -2.64
CA ILE A 66 9.04 -3.38 -1.95
C ILE A 66 8.91 -4.54 -2.95
N LYS A 67 9.29 -5.73 -2.52
CA LYS A 67 9.13 -6.94 -3.31
C LYS A 67 7.86 -7.66 -2.87
N VAL A 68 7.01 -7.98 -3.81
CA VAL A 68 5.69 -8.55 -3.53
C VAL A 68 5.54 -9.87 -4.25
N LEU A 69 5.00 -10.85 -3.55
CA LEU A 69 4.61 -12.14 -4.11
C LEU A 69 3.12 -12.08 -4.43
N GLY A 70 2.79 -12.06 -5.73
CA GLY A 70 1.43 -12.04 -6.21
C GLY A 70 0.85 -13.43 -6.46
N LYS A 71 -0.32 -13.47 -7.12
CA LYS A 71 -0.99 -14.70 -7.51
C LYS A 71 -0.09 -15.58 -8.37
N GLY A 72 -0.04 -16.88 -8.04
CA GLY A 72 0.80 -17.85 -8.75
C GLY A 72 2.29 -17.73 -8.44
N SER A 73 2.64 -17.19 -7.27
CA SER A 73 4.03 -17.00 -6.81
C SER A 73 4.87 -16.09 -7.71
N LYS A 74 4.22 -15.23 -8.51
CA LYS A 74 4.93 -14.23 -9.31
C LYS A 74 5.41 -13.08 -8.44
N GLU A 75 6.71 -12.85 -8.48
CA GLU A 75 7.33 -11.73 -7.80
C GLU A 75 7.28 -10.48 -8.67
N ARG A 76 7.00 -9.35 -8.02
CA ARG A 76 7.19 -8.03 -8.63
C ARG A 76 7.84 -7.09 -7.63
N VAL A 77 8.69 -6.22 -8.13
CA VAL A 77 9.34 -5.19 -7.33
C VAL A 77 8.68 -3.85 -7.64
N LEU A 78 8.17 -3.21 -6.62
CA LEU A 78 7.45 -1.95 -6.74
C LEU A 78 8.27 -0.81 -6.16
N PRO A 79 8.32 0.34 -6.84
CA PRO A 79 8.80 1.56 -6.21
C PRO A 79 7.84 1.99 -5.12
N ILE A 80 8.35 2.67 -4.11
CA ILE A 80 7.53 3.27 -3.06
C ILE A 80 7.89 4.75 -2.92
N THR A 81 6.93 5.54 -2.44
CA THR A 81 7.15 6.95 -2.16
C THR A 81 8.14 7.12 -1.01
N ALA A 82 8.81 8.24 -0.95
CA ALA A 82 9.72 8.56 0.15
C ALA A 82 9.00 8.55 1.50
N ARG A 83 7.75 9.03 1.53
CA ARG A 83 6.93 9.04 2.74
C ARG A 83 6.59 7.63 3.23
N ALA A 84 6.24 6.73 2.32
CA ALA A 84 6.01 5.32 2.66
C ALA A 84 7.29 4.66 3.19
N GLY A 85 8.41 4.87 2.53
CA GLY A 85 9.71 4.37 2.97
C GLY A 85 10.09 4.83 4.37
N LYS A 86 9.88 6.12 4.66
CA LYS A 86 10.12 6.70 5.98
C LYS A 86 9.21 6.11 7.06
N SER A 87 7.92 5.97 6.77
CA SER A 87 6.95 5.38 7.70
C SER A 87 7.24 3.91 8.00
N ILE A 88 7.61 3.13 6.99
CA ILE A 88 8.00 1.73 7.17
C ILE A 88 9.29 1.62 7.99
N SER A 89 10.29 2.44 7.70
CA SER A 89 11.54 2.46 8.47
C SER A 89 11.30 2.79 9.94
N SER A 90 10.48 3.78 10.23
CA SER A 90 10.11 4.13 11.60
C SER A 90 9.38 2.98 12.30
N TYR A 91 8.47 2.32 11.59
CA TYR A 91 7.77 1.16 12.11
C TYR A 91 8.73 0.01 12.44
N LEU A 92 9.64 -0.34 11.54
CA LEU A 92 10.60 -1.43 11.75
C LEU A 92 11.57 -1.16 12.89
N LYS A 93 11.97 0.09 13.06
CA LYS A 93 12.95 0.48 14.10
C LYS A 93 12.35 0.62 15.50
N VAL A 94 11.09 1.00 15.59
CA VAL A 94 10.45 1.34 16.87
C VAL A 94 9.30 0.39 17.17
N ALA A 95 8.22 0.44 16.40
CA ALA A 95 6.99 -0.24 16.73
C ALA A 95 7.09 -1.77 16.60
N ARG A 96 7.72 -2.26 15.55
CA ARG A 96 7.84 -3.70 15.34
C ARG A 96 8.66 -4.36 16.43
N ILE A 97 9.70 -3.72 16.92
CA ILE A 97 10.54 -4.23 18.00
C ILE A 97 9.70 -4.44 19.28
N GLU A 98 8.81 -3.52 19.59
CA GLU A 98 7.91 -3.63 20.74
C GLU A 98 6.85 -4.73 20.57
N LEU A 99 6.38 -4.97 19.36
CA LEU A 99 5.39 -6.01 19.06
C LEU A 99 5.98 -7.41 18.94
N ALA A 100 7.25 -7.53 18.56
CA ALA A 100 7.87 -8.78 18.17
C ALA A 100 8.04 -9.75 19.34
N ASN A 101 7.80 -11.04 19.05
CA ASN A 101 8.06 -12.15 19.94
C ASN A 101 8.34 -13.43 19.10
N ASN A 102 8.30 -14.59 19.74
CA ASN A 102 8.57 -15.88 19.07
C ASN A 102 7.55 -16.25 17.97
N LYS A 103 6.42 -15.56 17.89
CA LYS A 103 5.38 -15.77 16.87
C LYS A 103 5.57 -14.89 15.62
N SER A 104 6.46 -13.92 15.70
CA SER A 104 6.60 -12.87 14.67
C SER A 104 7.28 -13.37 13.42
N HIS A 105 8.21 -14.32 13.54
CA HIS A 105 9.05 -14.76 12.45
C HIS A 105 9.61 -13.54 11.70
N ASP A 106 9.64 -13.57 10.40
CA ASP A 106 10.10 -12.48 9.55
C ASP A 106 8.98 -11.64 8.94
N TYR A 107 7.73 -11.85 9.39
CA TYR A 107 6.61 -11.02 8.94
C TYR A 107 6.86 -9.55 9.25
N MET A 108 6.61 -8.69 8.26
CA MET A 108 6.81 -7.26 8.42
C MET A 108 5.80 -6.66 9.40
N PHE A 109 4.51 -6.83 9.13
CA PHE A 109 3.46 -6.24 9.95
C PHE A 109 2.93 -7.23 10.96
N LEU A 110 2.92 -6.82 12.22
CA LEU A 110 2.56 -7.64 13.35
C LEU A 110 1.28 -7.17 14.05
N GLY A 111 0.51 -8.14 14.54
CA GLY A 111 -0.60 -7.88 15.44
C GLY A 111 -0.10 -7.59 16.87
N ILE A 112 -1.01 -7.18 17.74
CA ILE A 112 -0.69 -6.84 19.14
C ILE A 112 -0.19 -8.04 19.94
N ARG A 113 -0.44 -9.27 19.48
CA ARG A 113 0.06 -10.49 20.09
C ARG A 113 1.39 -10.97 19.49
N GLY A 114 1.95 -10.21 18.58
CA GLY A 114 3.26 -10.45 17.96
C GLY A 114 3.25 -11.36 16.72
N GLY A 115 2.14 -11.97 16.37
CA GLY A 115 2.03 -12.78 15.17
C GLY A 115 1.77 -11.95 13.92
N GLN A 116 1.73 -12.63 12.77
CA GLN A 116 1.39 -12.01 11.50
C GLN A 116 0.07 -11.22 11.59
N LEU A 117 0.07 -10.00 11.11
CA LEU A 117 -1.13 -9.20 11.02
C LEU A 117 -2.09 -9.84 10.01
N SER A 118 -3.33 -10.11 10.43
CA SER A 118 -4.33 -10.76 9.57
C SER A 118 -4.89 -9.79 8.53
N GLU A 119 -5.39 -10.33 7.43
CA GLU A 119 -6.10 -9.55 6.41
C GLU A 119 -7.34 -8.85 7.01
N ARG A 120 -8.04 -9.51 7.90
CA ARG A 120 -9.20 -8.95 8.61
C ARG A 120 -8.80 -7.70 9.40
N GLU A 121 -7.68 -7.74 10.11
CA GLU A 121 -7.19 -6.62 10.88
C GLU A 121 -6.73 -5.46 9.97
N ILE A 122 -6.10 -5.77 8.85
CA ILE A 122 -5.74 -4.74 7.86
C ILE A 122 -6.99 -4.05 7.31
N ARG A 123 -8.04 -4.80 6.99
CA ARG A 123 -9.33 -4.20 6.56
C ARG A 123 -9.91 -3.30 7.64
N ARG A 124 -9.85 -3.74 8.91
CA ARG A 124 -10.32 -2.94 10.04
C ARG A 124 -9.52 -1.63 10.17
N ILE A 125 -8.22 -1.68 10.03
CA ILE A 125 -7.34 -0.50 10.08
C ILE A 125 -7.70 0.48 8.97
N VAL A 126 -7.84 0.01 7.74
CA VAL A 126 -8.22 0.86 6.60
C VAL A 126 -9.58 1.52 6.85
N ASN A 127 -10.56 0.77 7.31
CA ASN A 127 -11.88 1.32 7.60
C ASN A 127 -11.84 2.34 8.73
N LEU A 128 -11.16 2.01 9.83
CA LEU A 128 -11.05 2.87 11.01
C LEU A 128 -10.32 4.20 10.72
N ARG A 129 -9.20 4.11 10.01
CA ARG A 129 -8.30 5.26 9.81
C ARG A 129 -8.65 6.10 8.58
N VAL A 130 -9.17 5.49 7.55
CA VAL A 130 -9.47 6.15 6.26
C VAL A 130 -10.97 6.22 5.99
N GLY A 131 -11.75 5.32 6.56
CA GLY A 131 -13.20 5.25 6.34
C GLY A 131 -13.56 4.56 5.03
N THR A 132 -12.69 3.72 4.50
CA THR A 132 -12.90 3.00 3.24
C THR A 132 -12.40 1.55 3.33
N PHE A 133 -12.34 0.87 2.21
CA PHE A 133 -11.88 -0.52 2.10
C PHE A 133 -10.56 -0.61 1.34
N PRO A 134 -9.76 -1.66 1.54
CA PRO A 134 -8.50 -1.86 0.80
C PRO A 134 -8.65 -1.80 -0.71
N HIS A 135 -9.72 -2.38 -1.24
CA HIS A 135 -10.03 -2.32 -2.67
C HIS A 135 -10.18 -0.88 -3.18
N SER A 136 -10.81 -0.01 -2.40
CA SER A 136 -10.97 1.40 -2.74
C SER A 136 -9.65 2.15 -2.71
N LEU A 137 -8.75 1.85 -1.76
CA LEU A 137 -7.40 2.42 -1.75
C LEU A 137 -6.59 2.02 -2.98
N ARG A 138 -6.68 0.76 -3.37
CA ARG A 138 -6.00 0.25 -4.58
C ARG A 138 -6.54 0.92 -5.83
N HIS A 139 -7.85 1.08 -5.94
CA HIS A 139 -8.50 1.77 -7.05
C HIS A 139 -8.14 3.26 -7.07
N THR A 140 -8.10 3.89 -5.91
CA THR A 140 -7.66 5.29 -5.74
C THR A 140 -6.21 5.46 -6.21
N PHE A 141 -5.31 4.57 -5.81
CA PHE A 141 -3.92 4.55 -6.27
C PHE A 141 -3.84 4.51 -7.80
N ALA A 142 -4.54 3.55 -8.42
CA ALA A 142 -4.53 3.39 -9.87
C ALA A 142 -5.05 4.64 -10.59
N THR A 143 -6.16 5.19 -10.12
CA THR A 143 -6.78 6.39 -10.69
C THR A 143 -5.85 7.60 -10.58
N HIS A 144 -5.23 7.81 -9.43
CA HIS A 144 -4.33 8.95 -9.24
C HIS A 144 -3.07 8.86 -10.09
N LEU A 145 -2.55 7.66 -10.31
CA LEU A 145 -1.43 7.47 -11.24
C LEU A 145 -1.82 7.83 -12.68
N LEU A 146 -2.98 7.39 -13.13
CA LEU A 146 -3.49 7.73 -14.46
C LEU A 146 -3.70 9.23 -14.60
N GLU A 147 -4.32 9.87 -13.62
CA GLU A 147 -4.52 11.33 -13.60
C GLU A 147 -3.18 12.08 -13.56
N GLY A 148 -2.17 11.52 -12.92
CA GLY A 148 -0.81 12.09 -12.84
C GLY A 148 0.02 11.87 -14.11
N GLY A 149 -0.52 11.21 -15.13
CA GLY A 149 0.12 11.03 -16.42
C GLY A 149 0.70 9.65 -16.71
N ALA A 150 0.59 8.70 -15.78
CA ALA A 150 0.97 7.31 -16.06
C ALA A 150 0.00 6.71 -17.08
N ASP A 151 0.51 5.93 -18.04
CA ASP A 151 -0.37 5.19 -18.92
C ASP A 151 -0.93 3.92 -18.26
N LEU A 152 -1.98 3.37 -18.86
CA LEU A 152 -2.67 2.19 -18.33
C LEU A 152 -1.72 0.99 -18.17
N ARG A 153 -0.74 0.86 -19.05
CA ARG A 153 0.24 -0.23 -19.00
C ARG A 153 1.15 -0.15 -17.79
N VAL A 154 1.67 1.04 -17.47
CA VAL A 154 2.47 1.26 -16.26
C VAL A 154 1.67 0.88 -15.03
N VAL A 155 0.41 1.31 -14.95
CA VAL A 155 -0.48 1.00 -13.83
C VAL A 155 -0.73 -0.51 -13.72
N GLN A 156 -1.00 -1.18 -14.82
CA GLN A 156 -1.21 -2.64 -14.84
C GLN A 156 0.04 -3.41 -14.39
N GLU A 157 1.22 -3.00 -14.81
CA GLU A 157 2.49 -3.60 -14.37
C GLU A 157 2.68 -3.43 -12.86
N LEU A 158 2.45 -2.24 -12.34
CA LEU A 158 2.55 -1.97 -10.89
C LEU A 158 1.54 -2.80 -10.09
N LEU A 159 0.33 -2.95 -10.58
CA LEU A 159 -0.73 -3.72 -9.91
C LEU A 159 -0.56 -5.24 -10.05
N GLY A 160 0.28 -5.70 -10.97
CA GLY A 160 0.46 -7.12 -11.22
C GLY A 160 -0.71 -7.77 -11.94
N HIS A 161 -1.45 -7.02 -12.75
CA HIS A 161 -2.49 -7.55 -13.61
C HIS A 161 -1.86 -8.29 -14.79
N ASN A 162 -1.94 -9.60 -14.76
CA ASN A 162 -1.63 -10.45 -15.89
C ASN A 162 -2.94 -10.89 -16.56
N ASP A 163 -3.46 -10.04 -17.43
CA ASP A 163 -4.48 -10.48 -18.37
C ASP A 163 -3.77 -11.02 -19.62
N PRO A 164 -3.89 -12.33 -19.92
CA PRO A 164 -3.22 -12.91 -21.07
C PRO A 164 -3.70 -12.33 -22.41
N THR A 165 -4.85 -11.68 -22.45
CA THR A 165 -5.37 -11.02 -23.65
C THR A 165 -4.73 -9.68 -23.95
N THR A 166 -4.16 -9.03 -22.94
CA THR A 166 -3.48 -7.72 -23.09
C THR A 166 -1.98 -7.84 -23.29
N THR A 167 -1.37 -8.98 -22.99
CA THR A 167 0.09 -9.18 -23.04
C THR A 167 0.68 -9.34 -24.44
N GLN A 168 -0.14 -9.57 -25.46
CA GLN A 168 0.36 -9.79 -26.83
C GLN A 168 0.81 -8.51 -27.55
N ILE A 169 0.51 -7.33 -27.04
CA ILE A 169 0.72 -6.06 -27.73
C ILE A 169 1.82 -5.21 -27.09
N TYR A 170 2.31 -5.58 -25.88
CA TYR A 170 3.18 -4.71 -25.09
C TYR A 170 4.60 -5.24 -24.91
N THR A 171 5.59 -4.44 -25.30
CA THR A 171 6.99 -4.62 -24.92
C THR A 171 7.17 -4.38 -23.42
N HIS A 172 8.09 -5.10 -22.78
CA HIS A 172 8.39 -4.91 -21.35
C HIS A 172 8.75 -3.44 -21.05
N VAL A 173 8.08 -2.87 -20.06
CA VAL A 173 8.51 -1.61 -19.46
C VAL A 173 9.71 -1.92 -18.56
N SER A 174 10.83 -1.25 -18.77
CA SER A 174 12.01 -1.44 -17.92
C SER A 174 11.74 -0.97 -16.49
N LYS A 175 12.45 -1.56 -15.52
CA LYS A 175 12.36 -1.14 -14.11
C LYS A 175 12.63 0.34 -13.92
N LYS A 176 13.57 0.88 -14.69
CA LYS A 176 13.91 2.31 -14.66
C LYS A 176 12.74 3.18 -15.14
N GLN A 177 12.10 2.79 -16.23
CA GLN A 177 10.94 3.50 -16.77
C GLN A 177 9.74 3.47 -15.81
N LEU A 178 9.47 2.31 -15.18
CA LEU A 178 8.44 2.18 -14.16
C LEU A 178 8.69 3.14 -12.99
N LYS A 179 9.92 3.18 -12.49
CA LYS A 179 10.30 4.04 -11.36
C LYS A 179 10.15 5.52 -11.71
N GLU A 180 10.59 5.93 -12.88
CA GLU A 180 10.50 7.32 -13.34
C GLU A 180 9.04 7.75 -13.51
N LYS A 181 8.22 6.93 -14.18
CA LYS A 181 6.80 7.21 -14.38
C LYS A 181 6.02 7.23 -13.08
N PHE A 182 6.30 6.31 -12.18
CA PHE A 182 5.73 6.30 -10.84
C PHE A 182 6.04 7.60 -10.07
N LYS A 183 7.29 8.00 -10.03
CA LYS A 183 7.73 9.20 -9.32
C LYS A 183 7.07 10.48 -9.87
N GLN A 184 6.94 10.57 -11.19
CA GLN A 184 6.31 11.71 -11.86
C GLN A 184 4.80 11.74 -11.67
N SER A 185 4.15 10.58 -11.59
CA SER A 185 2.69 10.45 -11.66
C SER A 185 2.04 10.33 -10.29
N HIS A 186 2.73 9.78 -9.30
CA HIS A 186 2.13 9.57 -7.97
C HIS A 186 2.03 10.89 -7.20
N PRO A 187 0.86 11.20 -6.57
CA PRO A 187 0.67 12.45 -5.81
C PRO A 187 1.62 12.65 -4.64
N ARG A 188 2.19 11.56 -4.10
CA ARG A 188 3.18 11.60 -3.01
C ARG A 188 4.59 11.21 -3.49
N GLY A 189 4.75 11.09 -4.76
CA GLY A 189 6.02 10.76 -5.42
C GLY A 189 7.07 11.86 -5.39
#